data_f697ef8d7702989345424fd8d14dff41
#
_entry.id   f697ef8d7702989345424fd8d14dff41
#
_cell.length_a   1.000
_cell.length_b   1.000
_cell.length_c   1.000
_cell.angle_alpha   90.00
_cell.angle_beta   90.00
_cell.angle_gamma   90.00
#
_symmetry.space_group_name_H-M   'P 1'
#
loop_
_entity.id
_entity.type
_entity.pdbx_description
1 polymer ?
#
loop_
_entity_poly.entity_id
_entity_poly.type
_entity_poly.pdbx_seq_one_letter_code
_entity_poly.pdbx_strand_id
1 'polypeptide(L)'
;MDRLDEIVGIRGQKAIEIVGRAAVKEIGAGTKGIKADVSNLQELDSLYAAIKAEYSAIDILVANAGFDILAPLGAITEEQYDSIFDTNLKGVIFTVQKALPLMKSGSAVVLIGSTASIQPGSMMSVYGATKAGLRNLARSWIEDIRGSGVRINVVSPGPVRTQSLYDFFPDDKRDEILAFLETKSTVGRLGQPEDIAKAVAFLASDDAGYINGVELVVDGGASQV
;
A
#
# COMPACT_ATOMS: atom_id res chain seq x y z
N MET A 1 -7.56 -2.97 14.25
CA MET A 1 -8.03 -3.91 13.24
C MET A 1 -7.99 -3.23 11.89
N ASP A 2 -7.10 -3.68 11.04
CA ASP A 2 -6.57 -2.88 9.94
C ASP A 2 -7.49 -2.89 8.74
N ARG A 3 -8.35 -1.88 8.61
CA ARG A 3 -9.25 -1.73 7.46
C ARG A 3 -8.54 -1.42 6.14
N LEU A 4 -7.27 -1.00 6.19
CA LEU A 4 -6.49 -0.68 4.98
C LEU A 4 -5.89 -1.91 4.29
N ASP A 5 -5.66 -2.99 5.01
CA ASP A 5 -5.19 -4.26 4.44
C ASP A 5 -6.27 -4.95 3.59
N GLU A 6 -7.46 -4.37 3.51
CA GLU A 6 -8.70 -5.01 3.10
C GLU A 6 -9.36 -4.39 1.85
N ILE A 7 -8.93 -3.20 1.42
CA ILE A 7 -9.54 -2.52 0.26
C ILE A 7 -9.07 -3.11 -1.06
N VAL A 8 -7.92 -3.79 -1.08
CA VAL A 8 -7.51 -4.73 -2.12
C VAL A 8 -6.77 -5.86 -1.41
N GLY A 9 -7.49 -6.84 -0.90
CA GLY A 9 -6.96 -7.91 -0.06
C GLY A 9 -6.01 -8.83 -0.78
N ILE A 10 -4.70 -8.61 -0.62
CA ILE A 10 -3.70 -9.49 -1.18
C ILE A 10 -2.51 -9.57 -0.23
N ARG A 11 -2.39 -10.70 0.47
CA ARG A 11 -1.22 -11.11 1.26
C ARG A 11 -0.83 -12.56 0.97
N GLY A 12 0.42 -12.94 1.24
CA GLY A 12 0.98 -14.28 1.04
C GLY A 12 0.14 -15.46 1.58
N GLN A 13 0.22 -16.55 0.90
CA GLN A 13 -0.74 -17.67 0.71
C GLN A 13 -1.61 -18.22 1.85
N LYS A 14 -1.27 -18.15 3.13
CA LYS A 14 -2.11 -18.76 4.20
C LYS A 14 -2.88 -17.76 5.07
N ALA A 15 -2.33 -16.58 5.28
CA ALA A 15 -2.95 -15.56 6.14
C ALA A 15 -4.14 -14.85 5.48
N ILE A 16 -4.12 -14.73 4.16
CA ILE A 16 -5.12 -13.99 3.37
C ILE A 16 -6.49 -14.66 3.36
N GLU A 17 -6.54 -15.99 3.33
CA GLU A 17 -7.84 -16.69 3.28
C GLU A 17 -8.67 -16.44 4.55
N ILE A 18 -7.99 -16.25 5.68
CA ILE A 18 -8.63 -15.97 6.98
C ILE A 18 -8.92 -14.47 7.11
N VAL A 19 -7.97 -13.61 6.76
CA VAL A 19 -8.11 -12.15 6.87
C VAL A 19 -9.11 -11.61 5.84
N GLY A 20 -9.06 -12.05 4.58
CA GLY A 20 -10.00 -11.61 3.55
C GLY A 20 -11.46 -11.91 3.88
N ARG A 21 -11.77 -13.08 4.42
CA ARG A 21 -13.14 -13.44 4.84
C ARG A 21 -13.59 -12.65 6.07
N ALA A 22 -12.68 -12.40 7.02
CA ALA A 22 -12.97 -11.60 8.19
C ALA A 22 -13.27 -10.15 7.80
N ALA A 23 -12.47 -9.58 6.91
CA ALA A 23 -12.66 -8.26 6.36
C ALA A 23 -13.99 -8.09 5.63
N VAL A 24 -14.31 -8.99 4.70
CA VAL A 24 -15.61 -8.98 4.01
C VAL A 24 -16.78 -9.00 4.99
N LYS A 25 -16.66 -9.79 6.07
CA LYS A 25 -17.68 -9.85 7.12
C LYS A 25 -17.77 -8.54 7.92
N GLU A 26 -16.65 -7.91 8.18
CA GLU A 26 -16.58 -6.67 8.97
C GLU A 26 -17.05 -5.44 8.17
N ILE A 27 -16.59 -5.31 6.92
CA ILE A 27 -16.99 -4.22 6.02
C ILE A 27 -18.50 -4.31 5.70
N GLY A 28 -19.03 -5.53 5.60
CA GLY A 28 -20.46 -5.77 5.51
C GLY A 28 -21.00 -5.91 4.08
N ALA A 29 -22.30 -5.69 3.93
CA ALA A 29 -23.05 -5.95 2.70
C ALA A 29 -22.51 -5.12 1.51
N GLY A 30 -22.29 -5.79 0.38
CA GLY A 30 -21.77 -5.19 -0.87
C GLY A 30 -20.27 -5.40 -1.06
N THR A 31 -19.55 -5.89 -0.05
CA THR A 31 -18.13 -6.22 -0.18
C THR A 31 -17.92 -7.61 -0.73
N LYS A 32 -17.03 -7.75 -1.70
CA LYS A 32 -16.63 -9.03 -2.28
C LYS A 32 -15.13 -9.24 -2.12
N GLY A 33 -14.75 -10.39 -1.59
CA GLY A 33 -13.36 -10.84 -1.49
C GLY A 33 -12.99 -11.75 -2.65
N ILE A 34 -11.91 -11.46 -3.34
CA ILE A 34 -11.30 -12.31 -4.37
C ILE A 34 -9.85 -12.58 -3.95
N LYS A 35 -9.49 -13.86 -3.78
CA LYS A 35 -8.12 -14.24 -3.44
C LYS A 35 -7.23 -14.11 -4.67
N ALA A 36 -6.12 -13.37 -4.55
CA ALA A 36 -5.08 -13.31 -5.56
C ALA A 36 -3.74 -12.90 -4.92
N ASP A 37 -2.63 -13.44 -5.42
CA ASP A 37 -1.28 -13.00 -5.08
C ASP A 37 -0.80 -11.99 -6.13
N VAL A 38 -0.49 -10.75 -5.73
CA VAL A 38 -0.05 -9.69 -6.65
C VAL A 38 1.29 -10.02 -7.31
N SER A 39 2.13 -10.83 -6.68
CA SER A 39 3.40 -11.26 -7.26
C SER A 39 3.21 -12.28 -8.41
N ASN A 40 2.02 -12.92 -8.46
CA ASN A 40 1.63 -13.89 -9.48
C ASN A 40 0.75 -13.24 -10.56
N LEU A 41 1.32 -13.00 -11.75
CA LEU A 41 0.62 -12.31 -12.83
C LEU A 41 -0.60 -13.05 -13.37
N GLN A 42 -0.63 -14.38 -13.29
CA GLN A 42 -1.78 -15.18 -13.72
C GLN A 42 -2.95 -15.05 -12.74
N GLU A 43 -2.66 -14.95 -11.44
CA GLU A 43 -3.69 -14.67 -10.44
C GLU A 43 -4.24 -13.25 -10.61
N LEU A 44 -3.41 -12.26 -10.92
CA LEU A 44 -3.85 -10.92 -11.30
C LEU A 44 -4.73 -10.94 -12.56
N ASP A 45 -4.37 -11.71 -13.60
CA ASP A 45 -5.21 -11.86 -14.80
C ASP A 45 -6.59 -12.41 -14.44
N SER A 46 -6.62 -13.43 -13.60
CA SER A 46 -7.86 -14.04 -13.13
C SER A 46 -8.71 -13.07 -12.30
N LEU A 47 -8.06 -12.28 -11.43
CA LEU A 47 -8.72 -11.23 -10.63
C LEU A 47 -9.41 -10.19 -11.54
N TYR A 48 -8.67 -9.62 -12.50
CA TYR A 48 -9.22 -8.59 -13.38
C TYR A 48 -10.25 -9.14 -14.37
N ALA A 49 -10.12 -10.39 -14.79
CA ALA A 49 -11.17 -11.08 -15.55
C ALA A 49 -12.47 -11.20 -14.75
N ALA A 50 -12.38 -11.59 -13.48
CA ALA A 50 -13.54 -11.67 -12.58
C ALA A 50 -14.17 -10.28 -12.33
N ILE A 51 -13.35 -9.25 -12.08
CA ILE A 51 -13.83 -7.87 -11.92
C ILE A 51 -14.55 -7.41 -13.20
N LYS A 52 -13.96 -7.62 -14.36
CA LYS A 52 -14.55 -7.23 -15.65
C LYS A 52 -15.86 -7.93 -15.95
N ALA A 53 -16.00 -9.19 -15.53
CA ALA A 53 -17.23 -9.96 -15.74
C ALA A 53 -18.39 -9.46 -14.88
N GLU A 54 -18.10 -8.88 -13.72
CA GLU A 54 -19.13 -8.46 -12.77
C GLU A 54 -19.37 -6.94 -12.78
N TYR A 55 -18.33 -6.15 -13.00
CA TYR A 55 -18.35 -4.69 -12.94
C TYR A 55 -17.94 -4.07 -14.27
N SER A 56 -18.58 -2.99 -14.65
CA SER A 56 -18.32 -2.30 -15.93
C SER A 56 -17.08 -1.40 -15.88
N ALA A 57 -16.65 -0.98 -14.69
CA ALA A 57 -15.53 -0.07 -14.47
C ALA A 57 -14.96 -0.20 -13.05
N ILE A 58 -13.75 0.36 -12.87
CA ILE A 58 -13.11 0.60 -11.58
C ILE A 58 -13.01 2.12 -11.41
N ASP A 59 -13.65 2.66 -10.38
CA ASP A 59 -13.61 4.09 -10.09
C ASP A 59 -12.42 4.43 -9.19
N ILE A 60 -12.10 3.56 -8.22
CA ILE A 60 -11.00 3.74 -7.29
C ILE A 60 -10.18 2.46 -7.19
N LEU A 61 -8.86 2.59 -7.33
CA LEU A 61 -7.89 1.52 -7.07
C LEU A 61 -6.96 1.92 -5.93
N VAL A 62 -6.90 1.12 -4.87
CA VAL A 62 -5.89 1.27 -3.81
C VAL A 62 -4.92 0.12 -3.88
N ALA A 63 -3.66 0.38 -4.27
CA ALA A 63 -2.60 -0.62 -4.32
C ALA A 63 -1.85 -0.61 -2.97
N ASN A 64 -2.28 -1.48 -2.05
CA ASN A 64 -1.81 -1.54 -0.68
C ASN A 64 -0.90 -2.74 -0.38
N ALA A 65 -0.99 -3.82 -1.14
CA ALA A 65 -0.21 -5.04 -0.90
C ALA A 65 1.30 -4.76 -0.79
N GLY A 66 1.89 -5.23 0.30
CA GLY A 66 3.31 -5.03 0.56
C GLY A 66 3.72 -5.51 1.95
N PHE A 67 4.99 -5.87 2.09
CA PHE A 67 5.60 -6.30 3.34
C PHE A 67 7.08 -5.93 3.36
N ASP A 68 7.72 -6.11 4.51
CA ASP A 68 9.15 -5.91 4.69
C ASP A 68 9.80 -7.14 5.36
N ILE A 69 11.08 -7.35 5.07
CA ILE A 69 11.96 -8.29 5.76
C ILE A 69 13.23 -7.51 6.12
N LEU A 70 13.50 -7.35 7.39
CA LEU A 70 14.70 -6.67 7.86
C LEU A 70 15.96 -7.46 7.56
N ALA A 71 16.90 -6.85 6.85
CA ALA A 71 18.21 -7.42 6.59
C ALA A 71 19.28 -6.31 6.52
N PRO A 72 20.38 -6.40 7.32
CA PRO A 72 21.47 -5.47 7.20
C PRO A 72 22.22 -5.66 5.87
N LEU A 73 22.82 -4.59 5.36
CA LEU A 73 23.70 -4.68 4.20
C LEU A 73 24.80 -5.72 4.44
N GLY A 74 24.93 -6.67 3.51
CA GLY A 74 25.83 -7.81 3.63
C GLY A 74 25.17 -9.12 4.08
N ALA A 75 23.89 -9.08 4.55
CA ALA A 75 23.10 -10.24 4.89
C ALA A 75 21.78 -10.34 4.09
N ILE A 76 21.58 -9.46 3.12
CA ILE A 76 20.43 -9.52 2.19
C ILE A 76 20.61 -10.74 1.28
N THR A 77 19.60 -11.62 1.27
CA THR A 77 19.59 -12.76 0.36
C THR A 77 18.82 -12.44 -0.94
N GLU A 78 19.13 -13.15 -2.02
CA GLU A 78 18.40 -13.03 -3.29
C GLU A 78 16.91 -13.32 -3.11
N GLU A 79 16.56 -14.35 -2.33
CA GLU A 79 15.18 -14.72 -2.02
C GLU A 79 14.42 -13.60 -1.30
N GLN A 80 15.05 -12.94 -0.32
CA GLN A 80 14.46 -11.78 0.35
C GLN A 80 14.23 -10.62 -0.61
N TYR A 81 15.24 -10.31 -1.43
CA TYR A 81 15.15 -9.27 -2.44
C TYR A 81 14.02 -9.56 -3.42
N ASP A 82 13.99 -10.75 -4.03
CA ASP A 82 12.99 -11.13 -5.02
C ASP A 82 11.58 -11.08 -4.43
N SER A 83 11.36 -11.62 -3.24
CA SER A 83 10.04 -11.64 -2.62
C SER A 83 9.51 -10.23 -2.32
N ILE A 84 10.37 -9.33 -1.82
CA ILE A 84 10.00 -7.94 -1.53
C ILE A 84 9.74 -7.17 -2.83
N PHE A 85 10.61 -7.29 -3.84
CA PHE A 85 10.44 -6.60 -5.12
C PHE A 85 9.25 -7.14 -5.90
N ASP A 86 9.05 -8.44 -5.92
CA ASP A 86 7.93 -9.08 -6.62
C ASP A 86 6.57 -8.62 -6.07
N THR A 87 6.45 -8.48 -4.76
CA THR A 87 5.20 -8.01 -4.15
C THR A 87 5.09 -6.49 -4.20
N ASN A 88 6.08 -5.76 -3.64
CA ASN A 88 5.96 -4.33 -3.36
C ASN A 88 6.13 -3.45 -4.58
N LEU A 89 6.76 -3.93 -5.65
CA LEU A 89 7.02 -3.13 -6.85
C LEU A 89 6.42 -3.77 -8.10
N LYS A 90 6.85 -4.97 -8.48
CA LYS A 90 6.30 -5.68 -9.66
C LYS A 90 4.79 -5.89 -9.52
N GLY A 91 4.33 -6.37 -8.36
CA GLY A 91 2.91 -6.57 -8.06
C GLY A 91 2.10 -5.28 -8.23
N VAL A 92 2.60 -4.16 -7.71
CA VAL A 92 1.93 -2.85 -7.86
C VAL A 92 1.89 -2.41 -9.31
N ILE A 93 3.01 -2.55 -10.05
CA ILE A 93 3.08 -2.19 -11.48
C ILE A 93 1.97 -2.90 -12.26
N PHE A 94 1.88 -4.22 -12.13
CA PHE A 94 0.93 -5.00 -12.91
C PHE A 94 -0.50 -4.89 -12.37
N THR A 95 -0.70 -4.64 -11.08
CA THR A 95 -2.01 -4.30 -10.52
C THR A 95 -2.56 -3.03 -11.18
N VAL A 96 -1.78 -1.96 -11.24
CA VAL A 96 -2.20 -0.71 -11.90
C VAL A 96 -2.38 -0.90 -13.41
N GLN A 97 -1.39 -1.50 -14.09
CA GLN A 97 -1.45 -1.71 -15.53
C GLN A 97 -2.68 -2.49 -15.99
N LYS A 98 -3.07 -3.54 -15.24
CA LYS A 98 -4.24 -4.36 -15.56
C LYS A 98 -5.57 -3.69 -15.18
N ALA A 99 -5.57 -2.75 -14.23
CA ALA A 99 -6.74 -1.97 -13.88
C ALA A 99 -7.06 -0.87 -14.92
N LEU A 100 -6.04 -0.24 -15.51
CA LEU A 100 -6.21 0.93 -16.40
C LEU A 100 -7.27 0.74 -17.50
N PRO A 101 -7.36 -0.41 -18.21
CA PRO A 101 -8.40 -0.62 -19.22
C PRO A 101 -9.84 -0.61 -18.69
N LEU A 102 -10.01 -0.77 -17.37
CA LEU A 102 -11.30 -0.74 -16.69
C LEU A 102 -11.57 0.60 -15.99
N MET A 103 -10.61 1.54 -16.02
CA MET A 103 -10.76 2.86 -15.40
C MET A 103 -11.22 3.90 -16.43
N LYS A 104 -12.03 4.85 -15.97
CA LYS A 104 -12.61 5.92 -16.80
C LYS A 104 -12.10 7.28 -16.31
N SER A 105 -12.37 8.32 -17.08
CA SER A 105 -12.15 9.70 -16.62
C SER A 105 -12.88 9.95 -15.30
N GLY A 106 -12.18 10.55 -14.35
CA GLY A 106 -12.63 10.73 -12.96
C GLY A 106 -12.13 9.66 -12.00
N SER A 107 -11.64 8.51 -12.50
CA SER A 107 -11.10 7.45 -11.62
C SER A 107 -9.80 7.88 -10.92
N ALA A 108 -9.51 7.26 -9.78
CA ALA A 108 -8.33 7.53 -8.99
C ALA A 108 -7.57 6.25 -8.61
N VAL A 109 -6.24 6.32 -8.66
CA VAL A 109 -5.31 5.31 -8.14
C VAL A 109 -4.57 5.89 -6.94
N VAL A 110 -4.58 5.18 -5.83
CA VAL A 110 -3.79 5.51 -4.64
C VAL A 110 -2.83 4.37 -4.35
N LEU A 111 -1.53 4.67 -4.40
CA LEU A 111 -0.47 3.72 -4.05
C LEU A 111 -0.09 3.90 -2.58
N ILE A 112 0.06 2.81 -1.84
CA ILE A 112 0.54 2.89 -0.46
C ILE A 112 2.06 2.80 -0.44
N GLY A 113 2.68 3.97 -0.26
CA GLY A 113 4.11 4.16 -0.06
C GLY A 113 4.57 3.84 1.37
N SER A 114 5.56 4.57 1.82
CA SER A 114 6.06 4.57 3.21
C SER A 114 7.03 5.75 3.39
N THR A 115 7.15 6.30 4.58
CA THR A 115 8.22 7.25 4.92
C THR A 115 9.61 6.63 4.76
N ALA A 116 9.74 5.31 4.75
CA ALA A 116 10.99 4.62 4.40
C ALA A 116 11.47 4.90 2.95
N SER A 117 10.61 5.45 2.08
CA SER A 117 10.99 5.95 0.75
C SER A 117 11.90 7.17 0.81
N ILE A 118 11.85 7.94 1.91
CA ILE A 118 12.55 9.20 2.12
C ILE A 118 13.59 9.05 3.24
N GLN A 119 13.19 8.43 4.34
CA GLN A 119 13.98 8.25 5.55
C GLN A 119 13.94 6.79 6.02
N PRO A 120 14.66 5.89 5.33
CA PRO A 120 14.69 4.47 5.69
C PRO A 120 15.40 4.28 7.02
N GLY A 121 14.87 3.40 7.87
CA GLY A 121 15.55 2.90 9.04
C GLY A 121 16.72 1.97 8.69
N SER A 122 17.52 1.61 9.69
CA SER A 122 18.50 0.54 9.56
C SER A 122 17.82 -0.76 9.11
N MET A 123 18.49 -1.57 8.29
CA MET A 123 18.04 -2.87 7.78
C MET A 123 16.86 -2.81 6.79
N MET A 124 16.38 -1.62 6.40
CA MET A 124 15.20 -1.43 5.55
C MET A 124 15.55 -1.03 4.11
N SER A 125 16.77 -1.26 3.64
CA SER A 125 17.24 -0.75 2.34
C SER A 125 16.44 -1.28 1.15
N VAL A 126 16.13 -2.58 1.13
CA VAL A 126 15.38 -3.22 0.04
C VAL A 126 13.93 -2.73 0.04
N TYR A 127 13.29 -2.72 1.20
CA TYR A 127 11.94 -2.19 1.35
C TYR A 127 11.85 -0.72 0.95
N GLY A 128 12.72 0.12 1.51
CA GLY A 128 12.77 1.56 1.21
C GLY A 128 12.95 1.82 -0.29
N ALA A 129 13.79 1.03 -0.96
CA ALA A 129 13.98 1.13 -2.42
C ALA A 129 12.68 0.85 -3.18
N THR A 130 11.92 -0.19 -2.80
CA THR A 130 10.61 -0.46 -3.45
C THR A 130 9.63 0.69 -3.25
N LYS A 131 9.56 1.25 -2.04
CA LYS A 131 8.66 2.37 -1.73
C LYS A 131 9.08 3.68 -2.40
N ALA A 132 10.38 3.95 -2.54
CA ALA A 132 10.88 5.04 -3.37
C ALA A 132 10.55 4.85 -4.86
N GLY A 133 10.58 3.60 -5.35
CA GLY A 133 10.15 3.24 -6.69
C GLY A 133 8.70 3.64 -6.97
N LEU A 134 7.78 3.39 -6.03
CA LEU A 134 6.36 3.76 -6.19
C LEU A 134 6.15 5.25 -6.43
N ARG A 135 6.88 6.10 -5.70
CA ARG A 135 6.86 7.55 -5.90
C ARG A 135 7.31 7.94 -7.32
N ASN A 136 8.37 7.33 -7.81
CA ASN A 136 8.86 7.57 -9.16
C ASN A 136 7.86 7.09 -10.23
N LEU A 137 7.31 5.90 -10.04
CA LEU A 137 6.30 5.31 -10.94
C LEU A 137 5.06 6.19 -11.05
N ALA A 138 4.51 6.67 -9.92
CA ALA A 138 3.35 7.56 -9.96
C ALA A 138 3.59 8.79 -10.85
N ARG A 139 4.76 9.43 -10.71
CA ARG A 139 5.13 10.61 -11.51
C ARG A 139 5.34 10.30 -12.98
N SER A 140 5.91 9.15 -13.33
CA SER A 140 6.05 8.72 -14.72
C SER A 140 4.68 8.38 -15.33
N TRP A 141 3.88 7.62 -14.60
CA TRP A 141 2.61 7.12 -15.13
C TRP A 141 1.58 8.21 -15.40
N ILE A 142 1.54 9.30 -14.62
CA ILE A 142 0.64 10.42 -14.93
C ILE A 142 0.99 11.09 -16.27
N GLU A 143 2.25 11.02 -16.70
CA GLU A 143 2.64 11.45 -18.05
C GLU A 143 2.17 10.45 -19.13
N ASP A 144 2.35 9.15 -18.88
CA ASP A 144 1.97 8.08 -19.81
C ASP A 144 0.46 8.07 -20.08
N ILE A 145 -0.35 8.40 -19.06
CA ILE A 145 -1.82 8.44 -19.15
C ILE A 145 -2.39 9.85 -19.30
N ARG A 146 -1.57 10.83 -19.71
CA ARG A 146 -1.99 12.22 -19.88
C ARG A 146 -3.25 12.31 -20.73
N GLY A 147 -4.24 13.06 -20.25
CA GLY A 147 -5.54 13.25 -20.94
C GLY A 147 -6.57 12.15 -20.69
N SER A 148 -6.23 11.07 -19.97
CA SER A 148 -7.21 10.02 -19.62
C SER A 148 -8.24 10.49 -18.59
N GLY A 149 -7.90 11.48 -17.78
CA GLY A 149 -8.70 11.92 -16.63
C GLY A 149 -8.56 11.01 -15.41
N VAL A 150 -7.64 10.01 -15.42
CA VAL A 150 -7.30 9.19 -14.26
C VAL A 150 -6.19 9.86 -13.48
N ARG A 151 -6.32 9.92 -12.14
CA ARG A 151 -5.31 10.48 -11.23
C ARG A 151 -4.56 9.36 -10.53
N ILE A 152 -3.25 9.54 -10.32
CA ILE A 152 -2.40 8.60 -9.58
C ILE A 152 -1.63 9.35 -8.52
N ASN A 153 -1.81 8.97 -7.25
CA ASN A 153 -1.14 9.60 -6.11
C ASN A 153 -0.57 8.52 -5.16
N VAL A 154 0.32 8.93 -4.28
CA VAL A 154 0.94 8.07 -3.26
C VAL A 154 0.56 8.59 -1.87
N VAL A 155 0.14 7.71 -0.97
CA VAL A 155 0.09 7.98 0.47
C VAL A 155 1.27 7.26 1.11
N SER A 156 2.10 7.97 1.86
CA SER A 156 3.28 7.42 2.54
C SER A 156 3.10 7.49 4.05
N PRO A 157 2.64 6.39 4.68
CA PRO A 157 2.50 6.31 6.13
C PRO A 157 3.85 6.36 6.84
N GLY A 158 3.85 6.97 8.04
CA GLY A 158 4.82 6.66 9.08
C GLY A 158 4.46 5.37 9.84
N PRO A 159 4.99 5.17 11.05
CA PRO A 159 4.59 4.03 11.89
C PRO A 159 3.12 4.10 12.29
N VAL A 160 2.35 3.06 11.95
CA VAL A 160 0.91 2.93 12.20
C VAL A 160 0.66 1.70 13.08
N ARG A 161 -0.22 1.82 14.08
CA ARG A 161 -0.61 0.73 14.98
C ARG A 161 -1.39 -0.34 14.23
N THR A 162 -0.66 -1.27 13.62
CA THR A 162 -1.19 -2.42 12.88
C THR A 162 -0.65 -3.72 13.46
N GLN A 163 -1.34 -4.83 13.23
CA GLN A 163 -0.80 -6.14 13.60
C GLN A 163 0.57 -6.36 12.95
N SER A 164 0.75 -5.95 11.69
CA SER A 164 2.04 -6.04 10.99
C SER A 164 3.15 -5.28 11.71
N LEU A 165 2.88 -4.09 12.28
CA LEU A 165 3.87 -3.35 13.06
C LEU A 165 4.22 -4.09 14.36
N TYR A 166 3.23 -4.69 15.02
CA TYR A 166 3.47 -5.47 16.24
C TYR A 166 4.28 -6.72 15.94
N ASP A 167 3.97 -7.44 14.88
CA ASP A 167 4.67 -8.66 14.47
C ASP A 167 6.11 -8.39 13.96
N PHE A 168 6.40 -7.14 13.62
CA PHE A 168 7.69 -6.71 13.11
C PHE A 168 8.79 -6.67 14.19
N PHE A 169 8.41 -6.52 15.45
CA PHE A 169 9.35 -6.40 16.56
C PHE A 169 9.29 -7.60 17.51
N PRO A 170 10.44 -8.01 18.07
CA PRO A 170 10.49 -9.04 19.11
C PRO A 170 9.61 -8.68 20.31
N ASP A 171 8.92 -9.65 20.89
CA ASP A 171 7.96 -9.45 21.98
C ASP A 171 8.58 -8.75 23.20
N ASP A 172 9.82 -9.09 23.53
CA ASP A 172 10.57 -8.56 24.69
C ASP A 172 11.01 -7.10 24.54
N LYS A 173 10.99 -6.55 23.32
CA LYS A 173 11.40 -5.16 23.04
C LYS A 173 10.31 -4.31 22.39
N ARG A 174 9.18 -4.92 22.09
CA ARG A 174 8.10 -4.26 21.33
C ARG A 174 7.63 -2.97 21.98
N ASP A 175 7.30 -3.00 23.26
CA ASP A 175 6.77 -1.81 23.96
C ASP A 175 7.78 -0.67 24.01
N GLU A 176 9.07 -0.98 24.23
CA GLU A 176 10.14 0.01 24.22
C GLU A 176 10.29 0.67 22.83
N ILE A 177 10.27 -0.16 21.77
CA ILE A 177 10.40 0.33 20.40
C ILE A 177 9.18 1.17 20.00
N LEU A 178 7.98 0.73 20.34
CA LEU A 178 6.76 1.49 20.05
C LEU A 178 6.75 2.84 20.78
N ALA A 179 7.13 2.86 22.06
CA ALA A 179 7.27 4.10 22.83
C ALA A 179 8.32 5.04 22.20
N PHE A 180 9.45 4.50 21.74
CA PHE A 180 10.46 5.28 21.01
C PHE A 180 9.90 5.86 19.71
N LEU A 181 9.18 5.06 18.91
CA LEU A 181 8.57 5.54 17.66
C LEU A 181 7.52 6.63 17.91
N GLU A 182 6.79 6.58 19.01
CA GLU A 182 5.86 7.66 19.41
C GLU A 182 6.58 8.98 19.64
N THR A 183 7.78 8.95 20.24
CA THR A 183 8.58 10.18 20.47
C THR A 183 9.06 10.85 19.18
N LYS A 184 9.09 10.12 18.06
CA LYS A 184 9.47 10.68 16.75
C LYS A 184 8.33 11.45 16.10
N SER A 185 7.09 11.14 16.43
CA SER A 185 5.93 11.87 15.92
C SER A 185 5.74 13.18 16.67
N THR A 186 5.71 14.30 15.96
CA THR A 186 5.42 15.62 16.57
C THR A 186 3.97 15.75 17.05
N VAL A 187 3.09 14.86 16.58
CA VAL A 187 1.71 14.72 17.08
C VAL A 187 1.66 13.93 18.40
N GLY A 188 2.78 13.31 18.83
CA GLY A 188 2.92 12.63 20.13
C GLY A 188 2.26 11.25 20.20
N ARG A 189 1.98 10.61 19.07
CA ARG A 189 1.42 9.27 19.01
C ARG A 189 1.79 8.56 17.71
N LEU A 190 1.69 7.23 17.69
CA LEU A 190 1.66 6.48 16.44
C LEU A 190 0.38 6.75 15.66
N GLY A 191 0.46 6.62 14.34
CA GLY A 191 -0.73 6.65 13.48
C GLY A 191 -1.70 5.52 13.83
N GLN A 192 -2.97 5.76 13.52
CA GLN A 192 -4.01 4.71 13.51
C GLN A 192 -4.35 4.39 12.06
N PRO A 193 -4.84 3.18 11.73
CA PRO A 193 -5.27 2.83 10.38
C PRO A 193 -6.22 3.87 9.77
N GLU A 194 -7.10 4.44 10.58
CA GLU A 194 -8.05 5.47 10.17
C GLU A 194 -7.37 6.79 9.75
N ASP A 195 -6.20 7.11 10.28
CA ASP A 195 -5.46 8.32 9.85
C ASP A 195 -5.02 8.16 8.39
N ILE A 196 -4.58 6.95 8.01
CA ILE A 196 -4.20 6.63 6.64
C ILE A 196 -5.42 6.50 5.74
N ALA A 197 -6.47 5.82 6.21
CA ALA A 197 -7.71 5.63 5.45
C ALA A 197 -8.34 6.95 5.03
N LYS A 198 -8.34 7.96 5.92
CA LYS A 198 -8.85 9.31 5.62
C LYS A 198 -8.04 10.00 4.52
N ALA A 199 -6.71 9.88 4.54
CA ALA A 199 -5.85 10.44 3.50
C ALA A 199 -6.07 9.74 2.15
N VAL A 200 -6.21 8.41 2.15
CA VAL A 200 -6.55 7.62 0.96
C VAL A 200 -7.91 8.04 0.42
N ALA A 201 -8.93 8.12 1.27
CA ALA A 201 -10.28 8.53 0.87
C ALA A 201 -10.30 9.95 0.27
N PHE A 202 -9.55 10.90 0.86
CA PHE A 202 -9.40 12.24 0.30
C PHE A 202 -8.77 12.22 -1.09
N LEU A 203 -7.62 11.55 -1.27
CA LEU A 203 -6.96 11.49 -2.58
C LEU A 203 -7.77 10.71 -3.63
N ALA A 204 -8.62 9.79 -3.21
CA ALA A 204 -9.52 9.05 -4.09
C ALA A 204 -10.78 9.85 -4.48
N SER A 205 -11.17 10.87 -3.71
CA SER A 205 -12.38 11.66 -3.91
C SER A 205 -12.22 12.77 -4.95
N ASP A 206 -13.34 13.37 -5.36
CA ASP A 206 -13.39 14.53 -6.25
C ASP A 206 -12.78 15.78 -5.62
N ASP A 207 -12.71 15.87 -4.30
CA ASP A 207 -12.07 16.98 -3.58
C ASP A 207 -10.56 17.08 -3.91
N ALA A 208 -9.94 15.97 -4.31
CA ALA A 208 -8.57 15.91 -4.81
C ALA A 208 -8.46 16.05 -6.34
N GLY A 209 -9.48 16.56 -7.02
CA GLY A 209 -9.56 16.60 -8.49
C GLY A 209 -8.42 17.32 -9.21
N TYR A 210 -7.68 18.20 -8.52
CA TYR A 210 -6.48 18.87 -9.06
C TYR A 210 -5.17 18.39 -8.45
N ILE A 211 -5.18 17.25 -7.73
CA ILE A 211 -4.00 16.63 -7.12
C ILE A 211 -3.64 15.37 -7.91
N ASN A 212 -2.46 15.37 -8.55
CA ASN A 212 -1.98 14.27 -9.36
C ASN A 212 -0.46 14.13 -9.27
N GLY A 213 0.06 12.93 -9.04
CA GLY A 213 1.49 12.64 -8.89
C GLY A 213 2.09 13.05 -7.55
N VAL A 214 1.27 13.39 -6.55
CA VAL A 214 1.77 13.76 -5.22
C VAL A 214 2.17 12.52 -4.41
N GLU A 215 3.17 12.68 -3.55
CA GLU A 215 3.38 11.82 -2.39
C GLU A 215 2.92 12.57 -1.14
N LEU A 216 1.80 12.13 -0.57
CA LEU A 216 1.26 12.66 0.67
C LEU A 216 1.80 11.86 1.86
N VAL A 217 2.68 12.48 2.63
CA VAL A 217 3.24 11.88 3.85
C VAL A 217 2.21 12.01 4.98
N VAL A 218 1.93 10.89 5.66
CA VAL A 218 0.97 10.80 6.79
C VAL A 218 1.67 10.09 7.95
N ASP A 219 2.46 10.83 8.71
CA ASP A 219 3.40 10.29 9.70
C ASP A 219 3.44 11.07 11.03
N GLY A 220 2.49 11.99 11.23
CA GLY A 220 2.48 12.85 12.41
C GLY A 220 3.69 13.79 12.49
N GLY A 221 4.32 14.11 11.35
CA GLY A 221 5.48 15.01 11.25
C GLY A 221 6.83 14.34 11.53
N ALA A 222 6.87 13.02 11.73
CA ALA A 222 8.08 12.30 12.16
C ALA A 222 9.24 12.41 11.15
N SER A 223 8.96 12.51 9.85
CA SER A 223 9.97 12.65 8.79
C SER A 223 10.18 14.09 8.31
N GLN A 224 9.54 15.08 8.97
CA GLN A 224 9.60 16.48 8.57
C GLN A 224 10.58 17.30 9.42
N VAL A 225 11.09 16.74 10.52
CA VAL A 225 11.98 17.39 11.49
C VAL A 225 13.18 16.52 11.81
#